data_afc4fe94d30dc3de4dd31597327db7d6
#
_entry.id   afc4fe94d30dc3de4dd31597327db7d6
#
_cell.length_a   1.000
_cell.length_b   1.000
_cell.length_c   1.000
_cell.angle_alpha   90.00
_cell.angle_beta   90.00
_cell.angle_gamma   90.00
#
_symmetry.space_group_name_H-M   'P 1'
#
loop_
_entity.id
_entity.type
_entity.pdbx_description
1 polymer ?
#
loop_
_entity_poly.entity_id
_entity_poly.type
_entity_poly.pdbx_seq_one_letter_code
_entity_poly.pdbx_strand_id
1 'polypeptide(L)'
;MAFPDRIERTLELAQSPEKVWAALTTAEGLGTWFGNSAEVDLRVGGTAKLTWDSGDTHTLTIERVEPPHVFAYTWPIYGLPKEDARRTYVEFTLEPSAKGTTLTMVESGFGQLGDDEHKAAFGGNTDGWTNELGELVAYLDGQAR
;
A
#
# COMPACT_ATOMS: atom_id res chain seq x y z
N MET A 1 13.47 24.88 -0.85
CA MET A 1 12.55 24.15 -1.74
C MET A 1 11.74 23.16 -0.94
N ALA A 2 10.44 23.17 -1.12
CA ALA A 2 9.58 22.22 -0.42
C ALA A 2 9.57 20.88 -1.17
N PHE A 3 9.73 19.80 -0.43
CA PHE A 3 9.57 18.44 -1.00
C PHE A 3 8.08 18.10 -1.09
N PRO A 4 7.70 17.25 -2.04
CA PRO A 4 6.30 16.79 -2.12
C PRO A 4 5.87 16.10 -0.83
N ASP A 5 4.61 16.32 -0.43
CA ASP A 5 4.02 15.66 0.74
C ASP A 5 3.55 14.25 0.42
N ARG A 6 3.30 13.94 -0.85
CA ARG A 6 2.67 12.67 -1.22
C ARG A 6 3.23 12.06 -2.49
N ILE A 7 3.05 10.74 -2.58
CA ILE A 7 3.30 9.93 -3.76
C ILE A 7 1.93 9.51 -4.29
N GLU A 8 1.70 9.65 -5.59
CA GLU A 8 0.45 9.25 -6.24
C GLU A 8 0.76 8.37 -7.44
N ARG A 9 0.01 7.27 -7.56
CA ARG A 9 0.12 6.32 -8.69
C ARG A 9 -1.27 5.92 -9.13
N THR A 10 -1.48 5.83 -10.44
CA THR A 10 -2.72 5.36 -11.03
C THR A 10 -2.43 4.22 -11.98
N LEU A 11 -3.18 3.12 -11.84
CA LEU A 11 -3.06 1.94 -12.69
C LEU A 11 -4.41 1.60 -13.31
N GLU A 12 -4.38 1.18 -14.58
CA GLU A 12 -5.53 0.58 -15.24
C GLU A 12 -5.35 -0.93 -15.21
N LEU A 13 -6.24 -1.64 -14.52
CA LEU A 13 -6.16 -3.08 -14.31
C LEU A 13 -7.26 -3.80 -15.06
N ALA A 14 -6.94 -4.99 -15.59
CA ALA A 14 -7.91 -5.79 -16.36
C ALA A 14 -8.91 -6.53 -15.48
N GLN A 15 -8.64 -6.63 -14.18
CA GLN A 15 -9.49 -7.36 -13.23
C GLN A 15 -10.60 -6.47 -12.68
N SER A 16 -11.69 -7.11 -12.21
CA SER A 16 -12.82 -6.41 -11.59
C SER A 16 -12.41 -5.75 -10.27
N PRO A 17 -13.14 -4.72 -9.81
CA PRO A 17 -12.87 -4.12 -8.50
C PRO A 17 -12.86 -5.15 -7.36
N GLU A 18 -13.73 -6.16 -7.40
CA GLU A 18 -13.80 -7.19 -6.37
C GLU A 18 -12.52 -8.03 -6.31
N LYS A 19 -11.93 -8.36 -7.45
CA LYS A 19 -10.67 -9.11 -7.50
C LYS A 19 -9.50 -8.25 -7.03
N VAL A 20 -9.46 -6.98 -7.43
CA VAL A 20 -8.43 -6.05 -6.98
C VAL A 20 -8.57 -5.83 -5.47
N TRP A 21 -9.79 -5.67 -4.98
CA TRP A 21 -10.07 -5.54 -3.55
C TRP A 21 -9.52 -6.72 -2.75
N ALA A 22 -9.77 -7.94 -3.23
CA ALA A 22 -9.27 -9.14 -2.55
C ALA A 22 -7.73 -9.16 -2.50
N ALA A 23 -7.06 -8.70 -3.55
CA ALA A 23 -5.60 -8.63 -3.56
C ALA A 23 -5.05 -7.64 -2.52
N LEU A 24 -5.81 -6.58 -2.22
CA LEU A 24 -5.39 -5.53 -1.28
C LEU A 24 -5.74 -5.82 0.17
N THR A 25 -6.74 -6.67 0.42
CA THR A 25 -7.35 -6.77 1.75
C THR A 25 -7.33 -8.16 2.36
N THR A 26 -6.84 -9.16 1.66
CA THR A 26 -6.75 -10.53 2.19
C THR A 26 -5.32 -10.88 2.57
N ALA A 27 -5.19 -11.77 3.55
CA ALA A 27 -3.88 -12.30 3.94
C ALA A 27 -3.21 -13.01 2.76
N GLU A 28 -3.97 -13.75 1.96
CA GLU A 28 -3.46 -14.43 0.77
C GLU A 28 -2.91 -13.42 -0.24
N GLY A 29 -3.69 -12.38 -0.56
CA GLY A 29 -3.27 -11.35 -1.51
C GLY A 29 -2.03 -10.61 -1.03
N LEU A 30 -2.11 -9.96 0.12
CA LEU A 30 -1.00 -9.18 0.67
C LEU A 30 0.24 -10.02 0.93
N GLY A 31 0.08 -11.27 1.36
CA GLY A 31 1.19 -12.17 1.59
C GLY A 31 1.79 -12.76 0.33
N THR A 32 1.25 -12.46 -0.83
CA THR A 32 1.77 -12.94 -2.11
C THR A 32 2.44 -11.82 -2.91
N TRP A 33 1.74 -10.70 -3.10
CA TRP A 33 2.33 -9.64 -3.94
C TRP A 33 3.09 -8.59 -3.15
N PHE A 34 2.70 -8.31 -1.91
CA PHE A 34 3.32 -7.25 -1.11
C PHE A 34 4.44 -7.80 -0.22
N GLY A 35 4.11 -8.70 0.71
CA GLY A 35 5.10 -9.39 1.54
C GLY A 35 5.21 -10.86 1.13
N ASN A 36 5.85 -11.65 1.96
CA ASN A 36 5.93 -13.10 1.76
C ASN A 36 4.86 -13.84 2.57
N SER A 37 4.36 -13.21 3.64
CA SER A 37 3.19 -13.68 4.39
C SER A 37 2.49 -12.49 5.03
N ALA A 38 1.22 -12.66 5.37
CA ALA A 38 0.43 -11.59 5.99
C ALA A 38 -0.62 -12.14 6.94
N GLU A 39 -0.96 -11.34 7.96
CA GLU A 39 -2.08 -11.58 8.85
C GLU A 39 -2.94 -10.32 8.82
N VAL A 40 -4.24 -10.45 8.57
CA VAL A 40 -5.13 -9.32 8.38
C VAL A 40 -6.35 -9.42 9.27
N ASP A 41 -6.61 -8.35 10.06
CA ASP A 41 -7.86 -8.13 10.77
C ASP A 41 -8.56 -6.97 10.08
N LEU A 42 -9.42 -7.28 9.11
CA LEU A 42 -9.98 -6.30 8.17
C LEU A 42 -11.14 -5.54 8.79
N ARG A 43 -10.80 -4.49 9.53
CA ARG A 43 -11.77 -3.55 10.11
C ARG A 43 -11.05 -2.25 10.43
N VAL A 44 -11.79 -1.16 10.54
CA VAL A 44 -11.23 0.11 11.01
C VAL A 44 -10.71 -0.08 12.43
N GLY A 45 -9.45 0.32 12.66
CA GLY A 45 -8.77 0.09 13.93
C GLY A 45 -8.08 -1.26 14.02
N GLY A 46 -8.35 -2.18 13.09
CA GLY A 46 -7.64 -3.46 13.01
C GLY A 46 -6.25 -3.28 12.40
N THR A 47 -5.50 -4.39 12.29
CA THR A 47 -4.13 -4.35 11.77
C THR A 47 -3.94 -5.35 10.65
N ALA A 48 -2.98 -5.04 9.78
CA ALA A 48 -2.44 -5.99 8.82
C ALA A 48 -0.93 -6.07 9.06
N LYS A 49 -0.44 -7.28 9.33
CA LYS A 49 0.98 -7.51 9.57
C LYS A 49 1.59 -8.20 8.36
N LEU A 50 2.55 -7.55 7.74
CA LEU A 50 3.29 -8.08 6.60
C LEU A 50 4.66 -8.58 7.06
N THR A 51 5.07 -9.74 6.57
CA THR A 51 6.38 -10.32 6.89
C THR A 51 7.09 -10.68 5.60
N TRP A 52 8.38 -10.34 5.52
CA TRP A 52 9.24 -10.68 4.39
C TRP A 52 10.22 -11.79 4.80
N ASP A 53 10.71 -12.52 3.80
CA ASP A 53 11.67 -13.61 4.03
C ASP A 53 12.96 -13.14 4.71
N SER A 54 13.30 -11.85 4.58
CA SER A 54 14.43 -11.24 5.29
C SER A 54 14.25 -11.20 6.80
N GLY A 55 13.03 -11.43 7.30
CA GLY A 55 12.67 -11.27 8.70
C GLY A 55 12.07 -9.92 9.03
N ASP A 56 12.05 -8.99 8.06
CA ASP A 56 11.43 -7.69 8.26
C ASP A 56 9.91 -7.83 8.37
N THR A 57 9.32 -7.01 9.23
CA THR A 57 7.88 -6.96 9.41
C THR A 57 7.39 -5.51 9.38
N HIS A 58 6.20 -5.32 8.82
CA HIS A 58 5.52 -4.03 8.86
C HIS A 58 4.10 -4.25 9.32
N THR A 59 3.66 -3.45 10.29
CA THR A 59 2.29 -3.49 10.79
C THR A 59 1.56 -2.25 10.30
N LEU A 60 0.49 -2.49 9.55
CA LEU A 60 -0.38 -1.44 9.05
C LEU A 60 -1.56 -1.32 10.00
N THR A 61 -1.95 -0.06 10.32
CA THR A 61 -3.17 0.18 11.08
C THR A 61 -4.26 0.61 10.11
N ILE A 62 -5.35 -0.14 10.05
CA ILE A 62 -6.41 0.06 9.06
C ILE A 62 -7.26 1.26 9.45
N GLU A 63 -7.41 2.23 8.54
CA GLU A 63 -8.12 3.47 8.79
C GLU A 63 -9.46 3.56 8.06
N ARG A 64 -9.57 2.93 6.87
CA ARG A 64 -10.83 2.91 6.10
C ARG A 64 -11.01 1.57 5.43
N VAL A 65 -12.25 1.08 5.45
CA VAL A 65 -12.66 -0.17 4.77
C VAL A 65 -14.03 0.08 4.15
N GLU A 66 -14.07 0.39 2.87
CA GLU A 66 -15.30 0.66 2.12
C GLU A 66 -15.32 -0.22 0.86
N PRO A 67 -15.69 -1.50 1.01
CA PRO A 67 -15.61 -2.45 -0.10
C PRO A 67 -16.57 -2.11 -1.25
N PRO A 68 -16.14 -2.28 -2.47
CA PRO A 68 -14.78 -2.57 -2.94
C PRO A 68 -14.06 -1.32 -3.44
N HIS A 69 -14.31 -0.16 -2.82
CA HIS A 69 -13.92 1.14 -3.36
C HIS A 69 -12.75 1.81 -2.65
N VAL A 70 -12.66 1.72 -1.31
CA VAL A 70 -11.62 2.44 -0.56
C VAL A 70 -11.02 1.55 0.53
N PHE A 71 -9.70 1.44 0.52
CA PHE A 71 -8.93 0.79 1.58
C PHE A 71 -7.78 1.70 1.96
N ALA A 72 -7.69 2.07 3.23
CA ALA A 72 -6.64 2.97 3.70
C ALA A 72 -6.06 2.50 5.02
N TYR A 73 -4.79 2.81 5.21
CA TYR A 73 -4.07 2.46 6.43
C TYR A 73 -2.95 3.47 6.70
N THR A 74 -2.45 3.45 7.93
CA THR A 74 -1.22 4.13 8.30
C THR A 74 -0.15 3.08 8.61
N TRP A 75 1.11 3.42 8.38
CA TRP A 75 2.22 2.53 8.69
C TRP A 75 3.48 3.32 9.06
N PRO A 76 4.49 2.67 9.68
CA PRO A 76 5.74 3.33 10.02
C PRO A 76 6.44 3.87 8.78
N ILE A 77 7.13 5.00 8.95
CA ILE A 77 7.85 5.63 7.84
C ILE A 77 9.18 4.90 7.62
N TYR A 78 9.46 4.58 6.37
CA TYR A 78 10.71 3.93 5.98
C TYR A 78 11.93 4.75 6.41
N GLY A 79 12.91 4.08 6.99
CA GLY A 79 14.17 4.71 7.39
C GLY A 79 14.18 5.33 8.79
N LEU A 80 13.02 5.39 9.45
CA LEU A 80 12.94 5.89 10.83
C LEU A 80 13.09 4.74 11.83
N PRO A 81 13.54 5.03 13.07
CA PRO A 81 13.58 4.01 14.12
C PRO A 81 12.18 3.43 14.39
N LYS A 82 12.13 2.17 14.81
CA LYS A 82 10.86 1.49 15.12
C LYS A 82 10.03 2.21 16.18
N GLU A 83 10.69 2.89 17.10
CA GLU A 83 10.03 3.63 18.18
C GLU A 83 9.42 4.96 17.72
N ASP A 84 9.76 5.40 16.51
CA ASP A 84 9.23 6.65 15.97
C ASP A 84 7.73 6.50 15.73
N ALA A 85 6.94 7.40 16.31
CA ALA A 85 5.48 7.32 16.24
C ALA A 85 4.92 7.93 14.94
N ARG A 86 5.76 8.60 14.16
CA ARG A 86 5.29 9.23 12.92
C ARG A 86 4.91 8.17 11.89
N ARG A 87 3.84 8.44 11.15
CA ARG A 87 3.27 7.53 10.17
C ARG A 87 2.95 8.27 8.89
N THR A 88 2.98 7.55 7.77
CA THR A 88 2.33 8.03 6.55
C THR A 88 0.99 7.33 6.39
N TYR A 89 0.11 7.95 5.61
CA TYR A 89 -1.24 7.44 5.32
C TYR A 89 -1.26 6.99 3.87
N VAL A 90 -1.73 5.75 3.65
CA VAL A 90 -1.84 5.16 2.32
C VAL A 90 -3.30 4.89 2.02
N GLU A 91 -3.78 5.37 0.88
CA GLU A 91 -5.16 5.14 0.46
C GLU A 91 -5.20 4.56 -0.95
N PHE A 92 -5.92 3.44 -1.09
CA PHE A 92 -6.23 2.84 -2.38
C PHE A 92 -7.69 3.13 -2.71
N THR A 93 -7.93 3.69 -3.89
CA THR A 93 -9.27 3.94 -4.42
C THR A 93 -9.47 3.10 -5.68
N LEU A 94 -10.57 2.36 -5.74
CA LEU A 94 -10.88 1.46 -6.85
C LEU A 94 -12.17 1.91 -7.50
N GLU A 95 -12.12 2.15 -8.82
CA GLU A 95 -13.29 2.52 -9.59
C GLU A 95 -13.43 1.60 -10.80
N PRO A 96 -14.66 1.17 -11.13
CA PRO A 96 -14.88 0.40 -12.34
C PRO A 96 -14.47 1.22 -13.57
N SER A 97 -13.85 0.55 -14.54
CA SER A 97 -13.46 1.19 -15.80
C SER A 97 -13.79 0.25 -16.95
N ALA A 98 -13.67 0.77 -18.17
CA ALA A 98 -13.93 -0.03 -19.36
C ALA A 98 -13.00 -1.24 -19.45
N LYS A 99 -11.77 -1.12 -18.93
CA LYS A 99 -10.78 -2.21 -18.93
C LYS A 99 -10.98 -3.18 -17.77
N GLY A 100 -11.51 -2.71 -16.66
CA GLY A 100 -11.72 -3.48 -15.44
C GLY A 100 -11.78 -2.57 -14.22
N THR A 101 -10.64 -2.09 -13.76
CA THR A 101 -10.53 -1.22 -12.58
C THR A 101 -9.48 -0.14 -12.78
N THR A 102 -9.84 1.10 -12.44
CA THR A 102 -8.84 2.16 -12.23
C THR A 102 -8.47 2.15 -10.76
N LEU A 103 -7.21 1.85 -10.46
CA LEU A 103 -6.67 1.85 -9.10
C LEU A 103 -5.82 3.09 -8.91
N THR A 104 -6.14 3.89 -7.89
CA THR A 104 -5.31 5.03 -7.49
C THR A 104 -4.75 4.78 -6.10
N MET A 105 -3.44 4.91 -5.96
CA MET A 105 -2.77 4.81 -4.67
C MET A 105 -2.16 6.16 -4.33
N VAL A 106 -2.39 6.63 -3.10
CA VAL A 106 -1.80 7.87 -2.59
C VAL A 106 -1.18 7.59 -1.22
N GLU A 107 0.11 7.87 -1.09
CA GLU A 107 0.76 7.87 0.22
C GLU A 107 1.11 9.32 0.58
N SER A 108 0.65 9.80 1.73
CA SER A 108 0.82 11.18 2.17
C SER A 108 1.35 11.26 3.59
N GLY A 109 1.81 12.45 3.98
CA GLY A 109 2.35 12.70 5.32
C GLY A 109 3.86 12.91 5.34
N PHE A 110 4.51 12.95 4.19
CA PHE A 110 5.96 13.15 4.13
C PHE A 110 6.37 14.56 4.58
N GLY A 111 5.47 15.52 4.53
CA GLY A 111 5.73 16.90 4.95
C GLY A 111 6.04 17.05 6.44
N GLN A 112 5.77 16.03 7.26
CA GLN A 112 6.10 16.05 8.69
C GLN A 112 7.58 15.78 8.96
N LEU A 113 8.35 15.43 7.94
CA LEU A 113 9.77 15.05 8.07
C LEU A 113 10.70 16.23 7.84
N GLY A 114 11.86 16.20 8.49
CA GLY A 114 12.96 17.11 8.15
C GLY A 114 13.54 16.77 6.78
N ASP A 115 14.35 17.67 6.22
CA ASP A 115 14.81 17.54 4.82
C ASP A 115 15.52 16.22 4.53
N ASP A 116 16.44 15.78 5.37
CA ASP A 116 17.19 14.56 5.15
C ASP A 116 16.31 13.32 5.32
N GLU A 117 15.45 13.32 6.34
CA GLU A 117 14.49 12.23 6.56
C GLU A 117 13.50 12.13 5.41
N HIS A 118 13.01 13.28 4.93
CA HIS A 118 12.07 13.34 3.81
C HIS A 118 12.69 12.76 2.54
N LYS A 119 13.91 13.16 2.22
CA LYS A 119 14.60 12.68 1.02
C LYS A 119 14.76 11.16 1.04
N ALA A 120 15.16 10.60 2.17
CA ALA A 120 15.35 9.16 2.30
C ALA A 120 14.04 8.40 2.22
N ALA A 121 13.02 8.83 2.99
CA ALA A 121 11.73 8.14 3.05
C ALA A 121 10.96 8.28 1.74
N PHE A 122 10.87 9.48 1.19
CA PHE A 122 10.14 9.73 -0.06
C PHE A 122 10.77 8.97 -1.24
N GLY A 123 12.10 9.04 -1.36
CA GLY A 123 12.83 8.35 -2.43
C GLY A 123 12.69 6.84 -2.31
N GLY A 124 12.86 6.30 -1.10
CA GLY A 124 12.72 4.86 -0.86
C GLY A 124 11.32 4.36 -1.14
N ASN A 125 10.30 5.09 -0.69
CA ASN A 125 8.91 4.70 -0.92
C ASN A 125 8.49 4.88 -2.38
N THR A 126 9.02 5.89 -3.07
CA THR A 126 8.76 6.06 -4.51
C THR A 126 9.24 4.84 -5.28
N ASP A 127 10.47 4.39 -5.04
CA ASP A 127 11.03 3.20 -5.68
C ASP A 127 10.30 1.93 -5.24
N GLY A 128 9.98 1.84 -3.95
CA GLY A 128 9.24 0.72 -3.39
C GLY A 128 7.87 0.55 -4.05
N TRP A 129 7.11 1.63 -4.21
CA TRP A 129 5.80 1.56 -4.85
C TRP A 129 5.89 1.18 -6.32
N THR A 130 6.89 1.67 -7.04
CA THR A 130 7.10 1.27 -8.43
C THR A 130 7.27 -0.25 -8.53
N ASN A 131 8.08 -0.83 -7.65
CA ASN A 131 8.32 -2.26 -7.61
C ASN A 131 7.08 -3.03 -7.14
N GLU A 132 6.47 -2.63 -6.04
CA GLU A 132 5.35 -3.35 -5.42
C GLU A 132 4.09 -3.33 -6.29
N LEU A 133 3.79 -2.19 -6.92
CA LEU A 133 2.63 -2.12 -7.81
C LEU A 133 2.85 -2.95 -9.07
N GLY A 134 4.09 -3.09 -9.53
CA GLY A 134 4.43 -4.02 -10.60
C GLY A 134 4.16 -5.47 -10.20
N GLU A 135 4.47 -5.83 -8.96
CA GLU A 135 4.18 -7.17 -8.45
C GLU A 135 2.68 -7.40 -8.27
N LEU A 136 1.93 -6.36 -7.89
CA LEU A 136 0.47 -6.45 -7.82
C LEU A 136 -0.12 -6.78 -9.19
N VAL A 137 0.32 -6.09 -10.24
CA VAL A 137 -0.14 -6.33 -11.61
C VAL A 137 0.16 -7.78 -12.01
N ALA A 138 1.36 -8.27 -11.76
CA ALA A 138 1.76 -9.63 -12.10
C ALA A 138 0.91 -10.67 -11.33
N TYR A 139 0.64 -10.43 -10.06
CA TYR A 139 -0.19 -11.29 -9.25
C TYR A 139 -1.62 -11.38 -9.80
N LEU A 140 -2.22 -10.22 -10.11
CA LEU A 140 -3.58 -10.17 -10.65
C LEU A 140 -3.67 -10.84 -12.01
N ASP A 141 -2.70 -10.60 -12.89
CA ASP A 141 -2.68 -11.21 -14.22
C ASP A 141 -2.56 -12.74 -14.13
N GLY A 142 -1.79 -13.22 -13.15
CA GLY A 142 -1.69 -14.66 -12.89
C GLY A 142 -3.02 -15.29 -12.45
N GLN A 143 -3.85 -14.53 -11.74
CA GLN A 143 -5.16 -15.01 -11.27
C GLN A 143 -6.25 -14.94 -12.34
N ALA A 144 -6.04 -14.18 -13.40
CA ALA A 144 -7.02 -14.01 -14.47
C ALA A 144 -7.16 -15.26 -15.35
N ARG A 145 -6.38 -16.29 -15.10
CA ARG A 145 -6.36 -17.55 -15.86
C ARG A 145 -7.25 -18.59 -15.25
#